data_b74073d4ea4e96bdf2cc84039aeda8ca
#
_entry.id   b74073d4ea4e96bdf2cc84039aeda8ca
#
_cell.length_a   1.000
_cell.length_b   1.000
_cell.length_c   1.000
_cell.angle_alpha   90.00
_cell.angle_beta   90.00
_cell.angle_gamma   90.00
#
_symmetry.space_group_name_H-M   'P 1'
#
loop_
_entity.id
_entity.type
_entity.pdbx_description
1 polymer ?
#
loop_
_entity_poly.entity_id
_entity_poly.type
_entity_poly.pdbx_seq_one_letter_code
_entity_poly.pdbx_strand_id
1 'polypeptide(L)'
;HGCSRATVSKAMGALHRAGLIERRRKAGSFVADQHVHSAVLQVPDLAQLIAARGHVYRWQLLSRKRTSSELLIEGLHHEGDTALAFETRSIAIETVPDAATESFDDVAPGTWLLAHIPWTSARHRIRAAGATLAEAAALGIAEHTACLILERSTWRGDAAVTTVRQVFRGDMFDMVAHFEPSLG
;
A
#
# COMPACT_ATOMS: atom_id res chain seq x y z
N HIS A 1 -26.03 -29.15 -2.07
CA HIS A 1 -26.21 -27.94 -1.30
C HIS A 1 -27.54 -27.29 -1.67
N GLY A 2 -28.54 -27.29 -0.75
CA GLY A 2 -29.92 -26.84 -0.99
C GLY A 2 -30.12 -25.32 -1.00
N CYS A 3 -29.28 -24.56 -1.72
CA CYS A 3 -29.44 -23.12 -1.83
C CYS A 3 -30.30 -22.73 -3.05
N SER A 4 -31.21 -21.76 -2.88
CA SER A 4 -32.03 -21.26 -3.98
C SER A 4 -31.17 -20.47 -4.98
N ARG A 5 -31.59 -20.44 -6.28
CA ARG A 5 -30.92 -19.63 -7.31
C ARG A 5 -30.82 -18.16 -6.93
N ALA A 6 -31.82 -17.62 -6.22
CA ALA A 6 -31.84 -16.24 -5.75
C ALA A 6 -30.73 -15.99 -4.70
N THR A 7 -30.52 -16.93 -3.76
CA THR A 7 -29.49 -16.84 -2.74
C THR A 7 -28.08 -16.85 -3.39
N VAL A 8 -27.85 -17.77 -4.33
CA VAL A 8 -26.59 -17.85 -5.08
C VAL A 8 -26.34 -16.57 -5.86
N SER A 9 -27.38 -16.04 -6.57
CA SER A 9 -27.24 -14.81 -7.34
C SER A 9 -26.93 -13.60 -6.46
N LYS A 10 -27.53 -13.50 -5.27
CA LYS A 10 -27.26 -12.44 -4.28
C LYS A 10 -25.83 -12.53 -3.74
N ALA A 11 -25.37 -13.74 -3.39
CA ALA A 11 -23.99 -13.97 -2.95
C ALA A 11 -22.97 -13.63 -4.04
N MET A 12 -23.21 -14.11 -5.28
CA MET A 12 -22.35 -13.78 -6.44
C MET A 12 -22.38 -12.29 -6.77
N GLY A 13 -23.50 -11.58 -6.54
CA GLY A 13 -23.60 -10.15 -6.67
C GLY A 13 -22.78 -9.38 -5.62
N ALA A 14 -22.77 -9.89 -4.38
CA ALA A 14 -21.94 -9.35 -3.30
C ALA A 14 -20.45 -9.54 -3.59
N LEU A 15 -20.03 -10.73 -4.01
CA LEU A 15 -18.65 -11.03 -4.41
C LEU A 15 -18.18 -10.18 -5.59
N HIS A 16 -19.07 -9.94 -6.57
CA HIS A 16 -18.74 -9.06 -7.71
C HIS A 16 -18.57 -7.60 -7.27
N ARG A 17 -19.47 -7.07 -6.41
CA ARG A 17 -19.30 -5.72 -5.85
C ARG A 17 -18.05 -5.59 -4.98
N ALA A 18 -17.66 -6.65 -4.30
CA ALA A 18 -16.42 -6.72 -3.53
C ALA A 18 -15.16 -6.90 -4.42
N GLY A 19 -15.31 -6.98 -5.76
CA GLY A 19 -14.18 -7.16 -6.68
C GLY A 19 -13.53 -8.55 -6.62
N LEU A 20 -14.16 -9.53 -5.93
CA LEU A 20 -13.61 -10.88 -5.77
C LEU A 20 -13.90 -11.80 -6.96
N ILE A 21 -14.91 -11.46 -7.77
CA ILE A 21 -15.24 -12.17 -9.01
C ILE A 21 -15.54 -11.20 -10.15
N GLU A 22 -15.18 -11.60 -11.36
CA GLU A 22 -15.51 -10.93 -12.61
C GLU A 22 -16.64 -11.68 -13.33
N ARG A 23 -17.64 -10.93 -13.85
CA ARG A 23 -18.73 -11.49 -14.66
C ARG A 23 -18.48 -11.22 -16.14
N ARG A 24 -18.30 -12.30 -16.91
CA ARG A 24 -18.16 -12.22 -18.36
C ARG A 24 -19.46 -12.66 -19.03
N ARG A 25 -19.98 -11.81 -19.92
CA ARG A 25 -21.23 -12.08 -20.66
C ARG A 25 -21.12 -13.40 -21.41
N LYS A 26 -22.06 -14.34 -21.18
CA LYS A 26 -22.12 -15.70 -21.76
C LYS A 26 -21.02 -16.67 -21.31
N ALA A 27 -20.04 -16.25 -20.53
CA ALA A 27 -18.94 -17.11 -20.09
C ALA A 27 -18.99 -17.45 -18.58
N GLY A 28 -19.84 -16.76 -17.79
CA GLY A 28 -20.02 -17.05 -16.36
C GLY A 28 -19.31 -16.07 -15.43
N SER A 29 -19.06 -16.52 -14.20
CA SER A 29 -18.32 -15.76 -13.18
C SER A 29 -17.00 -16.48 -12.91
N PHE A 30 -15.92 -15.72 -12.92
CA PHE A 30 -14.56 -16.20 -12.64
C PHE A 30 -14.06 -15.53 -11.38
N VAL A 31 -13.17 -16.15 -10.63
CA VAL A 31 -12.43 -15.47 -9.58
C VAL A 31 -11.68 -14.32 -10.26
N ALA A 32 -11.89 -13.10 -9.78
CA ALA A 32 -11.15 -11.96 -10.33
C ALA A 32 -9.67 -12.23 -10.09
N ASP A 33 -8.88 -12.18 -11.16
CA ASP A 33 -7.44 -12.12 -11.04
C ASP A 33 -7.15 -10.83 -10.26
N GLN A 34 -6.56 -10.93 -9.08
CA GLN A 34 -6.20 -9.76 -8.26
C GLN A 34 -5.00 -9.00 -8.87
N HIS A 35 -4.77 -9.17 -10.15
CA HIS A 35 -3.87 -8.32 -10.90
C HIS A 35 -4.58 -6.99 -11.15
N VAL A 36 -4.33 -6.05 -10.25
CA VAL A 36 -4.52 -4.64 -10.57
C VAL A 36 -3.55 -4.34 -11.71
N HIS A 37 -4.07 -4.36 -12.93
CA HIS A 37 -3.40 -3.76 -14.08
C HIS A 37 -3.40 -2.24 -13.87
N SER A 38 -2.64 -1.77 -12.89
CA SER A 38 -2.20 -0.40 -12.85
C SER A 38 -1.07 -0.31 -13.86
N ALA A 39 -1.29 0.37 -14.96
CA ALA A 39 -0.25 0.70 -15.92
C ALA A 39 0.85 1.61 -15.33
N VAL A 40 0.75 1.93 -14.07
CA VAL A 40 1.75 2.68 -13.29
C VAL A 40 1.90 2.01 -11.94
N LEU A 41 2.90 1.13 -11.83
CA LEU A 41 3.61 0.75 -10.62
C LEU A 41 2.82 -0.11 -9.61
N GLN A 42 3.02 -1.42 -9.70
CA GLN A 42 3.12 -2.20 -8.47
C GLN A 42 4.20 -1.52 -7.62
N VAL A 43 3.82 -0.87 -6.52
CA VAL A 43 4.81 -0.47 -5.52
C VAL A 43 5.20 -1.75 -4.81
N PRO A 44 6.40 -2.27 -5.05
CA PRO A 44 6.84 -3.47 -4.36
C PRO A 44 6.90 -3.16 -2.86
N ASP A 45 6.72 -4.18 -2.05
CA ASP A 45 7.07 -4.10 -0.64
C ASP A 45 8.53 -3.68 -0.52
N LEU A 46 8.81 -2.59 0.20
CA LEU A 46 10.16 -2.04 0.34
C LEU A 46 11.13 -3.06 0.95
N ALA A 47 10.65 -3.92 1.86
CA ALA A 47 11.45 -4.99 2.43
C ALA A 47 11.93 -5.95 1.34
N GLN A 48 11.03 -6.38 0.45
CA GLN A 48 11.38 -7.27 -0.67
C GLN A 48 12.29 -6.58 -1.68
N LEU A 49 12.03 -5.31 -1.99
CA LEU A 49 12.84 -4.54 -2.95
C LEU A 49 14.28 -4.38 -2.45
N ILE A 50 14.49 -4.02 -1.19
CA ILE A 50 15.81 -3.85 -0.59
C ILE A 50 16.52 -5.20 -0.48
N ALA A 51 15.82 -6.26 -0.07
CA ALA A 51 16.37 -7.61 0.00
C ALA A 51 16.79 -8.15 -1.38
N ALA A 52 16.02 -7.87 -2.44
CA ALA A 52 16.36 -8.27 -3.82
C ALA A 52 17.64 -7.59 -4.34
N ARG A 53 18.00 -6.43 -3.76
CA ARG A 53 19.27 -5.72 -4.04
C ARG A 53 20.45 -6.24 -3.20
N GLY A 54 20.21 -7.24 -2.34
CA GLY A 54 21.23 -7.82 -1.45
C GLY A 54 21.51 -6.97 -0.20
N HIS A 55 20.65 -6.02 0.12
CA HIS A 55 20.82 -5.14 1.28
C HIS A 55 19.89 -5.56 2.43
N VAL A 56 20.25 -5.16 3.65
CA VAL A 56 19.44 -5.41 4.85
C VAL A 56 18.37 -4.34 4.97
N TYR A 57 17.11 -4.77 5.02
CA TYR A 57 15.99 -3.89 5.31
C TYR A 57 15.75 -3.82 6.82
N ARG A 58 15.41 -2.63 7.32
CA ARG A 58 14.95 -2.42 8.69
C ARG A 58 13.81 -1.39 8.72
N TRP A 59 12.76 -1.72 9.44
CA TRP A 59 11.70 -0.79 9.82
C TRP A 59 12.00 -0.20 11.19
N GLN A 60 11.66 1.06 11.39
CA GLN A 60 11.73 1.74 12.68
C GLN A 60 10.42 2.51 12.91
N LEU A 61 9.64 2.07 13.88
CA LEU A 61 8.46 2.80 14.32
C LEU A 61 8.89 4.06 15.08
N LEU A 62 8.35 5.22 14.70
CA LEU A 62 8.57 6.50 15.37
C LEU A 62 7.36 6.92 16.21
N SER A 63 6.17 6.70 15.71
CA SER A 63 4.92 7.09 16.37
C SER A 63 3.79 6.14 15.97
N ARG A 64 2.95 5.80 16.96
CA ARG A 64 1.71 5.05 16.77
C ARG A 64 0.64 5.69 17.63
N LYS A 65 -0.39 6.25 16.98
CA LYS A 65 -1.51 6.91 17.67
C LYS A 65 -2.83 6.38 17.17
N ARG A 66 -3.71 5.98 18.07
CA ARG A 66 -5.07 5.54 17.77
C ARG A 66 -6.06 6.67 18.02
N THR A 67 -6.92 6.92 17.06
CA THR A 67 -8.13 7.74 17.19
C THR A 67 -9.36 6.84 17.26
N SER A 68 -10.55 7.41 17.26
CA SER A 68 -11.80 6.64 17.19
C SER A 68 -11.98 5.89 15.87
N SER A 69 -11.48 6.43 14.75
CA SER A 69 -11.70 5.91 13.40
C SER A 69 -10.44 5.43 12.69
N GLU A 70 -9.26 5.88 13.12
CA GLU A 70 -8.01 5.67 12.41
C GLU A 70 -6.87 5.28 13.35
N LEU A 71 -5.95 4.51 12.82
CA LEU A 71 -4.64 4.29 13.39
C LEU A 71 -3.62 5.07 12.57
N LEU A 72 -2.94 6.01 13.21
CA LEU A 72 -1.90 6.85 12.62
C LEU A 72 -0.53 6.31 12.99
N ILE A 73 0.32 6.09 12.00
CA ILE A 73 1.66 5.50 12.15
C ILE A 73 2.67 6.38 11.42
N GLU A 74 3.79 6.63 12.07
CA GLU A 74 4.97 7.25 11.48
C GLU A 74 6.17 6.35 11.69
N GLY A 75 7.02 6.23 10.69
CA GLY A 75 8.22 5.41 10.80
C GLY A 75 9.20 5.61 9.66
N LEU A 76 10.34 4.95 9.79
CA LEU A 76 11.43 5.00 8.84
C LEU A 76 11.69 3.62 8.24
N HIS A 77 11.86 3.61 6.94
CA HIS A 77 12.42 2.47 6.21
C HIS A 77 13.91 2.72 6.02
N HIS A 78 14.71 1.74 6.40
CA HIS A 78 16.16 1.79 6.28
C HIS A 78 16.67 0.77 5.26
N GLU A 79 17.70 1.16 4.54
CA GLU A 79 18.59 0.27 3.79
C GLU A 79 19.94 0.24 4.51
N GLY A 80 20.23 -0.87 5.19
CA GLY A 80 21.31 -0.93 6.16
C GLY A 80 21.11 0.07 7.30
N ASP A 81 22.10 0.91 7.55
CA ASP A 81 22.05 1.94 8.59
C ASP A 81 21.47 3.27 8.10
N THR A 82 21.15 3.39 6.81
CA THR A 82 20.71 4.65 6.22
C THR A 82 19.20 4.71 6.11
N ALA A 83 18.58 5.80 6.60
CA ALA A 83 17.16 6.07 6.40
C ALA A 83 16.90 6.36 4.91
N LEU A 84 16.15 5.46 4.26
CA LEU A 84 15.76 5.55 2.85
C LEU A 84 14.48 6.35 2.65
N ALA A 85 13.47 6.08 3.48
CA ALA A 85 12.17 6.72 3.38
C ALA A 85 11.54 7.00 4.75
N PHE A 86 10.86 8.13 4.87
CA PHE A 86 9.97 8.46 5.97
C PHE A 86 8.53 8.20 5.55
N GLU A 87 7.82 7.40 6.32
CA GLU A 87 6.42 7.03 6.09
C GLU A 87 5.50 7.67 7.11
N THR A 88 4.40 8.26 6.65
CA THR A 88 3.23 8.59 7.44
C THR A 88 2.03 7.85 6.88
N ARG A 89 1.30 7.13 7.74
CA ARG A 89 0.18 6.28 7.34
C ARG A 89 -1.02 6.44 8.23
N SER A 90 -2.20 6.43 7.62
CA SER A 90 -3.48 6.22 8.28
C SER A 90 -4.07 4.88 7.85
N ILE A 91 -4.59 4.11 8.80
CA ILE A 91 -5.33 2.86 8.58
C ILE A 91 -6.72 3.04 9.17
N ALA A 92 -7.75 2.79 8.35
CA ALA A 92 -9.14 2.87 8.79
C ALA A 92 -9.50 1.67 9.69
N ILE A 93 -9.76 1.91 10.98
CA ILE A 93 -10.02 0.85 11.97
C ILE A 93 -11.32 0.11 11.67
N GLU A 94 -12.33 0.80 11.13
CA GLU A 94 -13.60 0.16 10.75
C GLU A 94 -13.39 -0.91 9.67
N THR A 95 -12.49 -0.65 8.71
CA THR A 95 -12.19 -1.58 7.61
C THR A 95 -11.16 -2.63 8.00
N VAL A 96 -10.24 -2.28 8.90
CA VAL A 96 -9.08 -3.09 9.33
C VAL A 96 -9.00 -3.10 10.86
N PRO A 97 -9.96 -3.73 11.56
CA PRO A 97 -10.00 -3.71 13.03
C PRO A 97 -8.76 -4.35 13.67
N ASP A 98 -8.19 -5.38 13.05
CA ASP A 98 -7.02 -6.09 13.55
C ASP A 98 -5.77 -5.20 13.65
N ALA A 99 -5.66 -4.16 12.83
CA ALA A 99 -4.57 -3.19 12.92
C ALA A 99 -4.56 -2.43 14.27
N ALA A 100 -5.71 -2.35 14.94
CA ALA A 100 -5.81 -1.65 16.22
C ALA A 100 -5.03 -2.35 17.35
N THR A 101 -4.80 -3.66 17.23
CA THR A 101 -4.07 -4.49 18.22
C THR A 101 -2.65 -4.80 17.80
N GLU A 102 -2.29 -4.57 16.53
CA GLU A 102 -0.93 -4.75 16.02
C GLU A 102 0.00 -3.65 16.54
N SER A 103 1.19 -4.02 17.01
CA SER A 103 2.16 -3.06 17.56
C SER A 103 2.88 -2.28 16.47
N PHE A 104 3.18 -2.93 15.36
CA PHE A 104 4.04 -2.45 14.27
C PHE A 104 5.49 -2.13 14.69
N ASP A 105 5.97 -2.71 15.77
CA ASP A 105 7.36 -2.52 16.21
C ASP A 105 8.34 -3.18 15.26
N ASP A 106 8.06 -4.42 14.82
CA ASP A 106 8.97 -5.25 14.04
C ASP A 106 8.60 -5.36 12.55
N VAL A 107 7.37 -4.96 12.17
CA VAL A 107 6.87 -5.07 10.80
C VAL A 107 6.30 -3.74 10.32
N ALA A 108 6.74 -3.31 9.14
CA ALA A 108 6.17 -2.12 8.51
C ALA A 108 4.67 -2.32 8.21
N PRO A 109 3.83 -1.30 8.46
CA PRO A 109 2.39 -1.42 8.24
C PRO A 109 2.02 -1.79 6.80
N GLY A 110 2.80 -1.34 5.82
CA GLY A 110 2.60 -1.69 4.41
C GLY A 110 2.76 -3.18 4.15
N THR A 111 3.82 -3.79 4.66
CA THR A 111 4.09 -5.23 4.58
C THR A 111 3.01 -6.04 5.28
N TRP A 112 2.62 -5.62 6.49
CA TRP A 112 1.56 -6.28 7.24
C TRP A 112 0.22 -6.22 6.50
N LEU A 113 -0.18 -5.06 5.99
CA LEU A 113 -1.42 -4.88 5.24
C LEU A 113 -1.45 -5.75 3.98
N LEU A 114 -0.34 -5.83 3.23
CA LEU A 114 -0.24 -6.67 2.03
C LEU A 114 -0.44 -8.16 2.34
N ALA A 115 0.02 -8.61 3.51
CA ALA A 115 -0.09 -10.00 3.92
C ALA A 115 -1.48 -10.38 4.46
N HIS A 116 -2.22 -9.43 5.08
CA HIS A 116 -3.42 -9.73 5.85
C HIS A 116 -4.71 -9.17 5.25
N ILE A 117 -4.63 -8.09 4.46
CA ILE A 117 -5.82 -7.35 4.05
C ILE A 117 -5.98 -7.38 2.53
N PRO A 118 -7.00 -8.08 2.01
CA PRO A 118 -7.32 -8.01 0.60
C PRO A 118 -7.82 -6.60 0.24
N TRP A 119 -7.36 -6.09 -0.88
CA TRP A 119 -7.76 -4.79 -1.42
C TRP A 119 -8.22 -4.95 -2.88
N THR A 120 -9.03 -4.02 -3.38
CA THR A 120 -9.63 -4.09 -4.73
C THR A 120 -9.18 -2.98 -5.65
N SER A 121 -8.77 -1.84 -5.10
CA SER A 121 -8.27 -0.71 -5.88
C SER A 121 -7.27 0.11 -5.08
N ALA A 122 -6.35 0.75 -5.80
CA ALA A 122 -5.40 1.69 -5.23
C ALA A 122 -5.16 2.84 -6.20
N ARG A 123 -4.95 4.02 -5.65
CA ARG A 123 -4.53 5.21 -6.40
C ARG A 123 -3.16 5.66 -5.90
N HIS A 124 -2.24 5.82 -6.83
CA HIS A 124 -0.92 6.38 -6.56
C HIS A 124 -0.80 7.77 -7.12
N ARG A 125 -0.12 8.63 -6.39
CA ARG A 125 0.37 9.92 -6.86
C ARG A 125 1.86 9.98 -6.55
N ILE A 126 2.65 10.28 -7.56
CA ILE A 126 4.10 10.44 -7.44
C ILE A 126 4.45 11.86 -7.81
N ARG A 127 5.28 12.51 -7.01
CA ARG A 127 5.76 13.87 -7.24
C ARG A 127 7.14 14.07 -6.65
N ALA A 128 7.86 15.06 -7.14
CA ALA A 128 9.09 15.55 -6.53
C ALA A 128 8.79 16.80 -5.68
N ALA A 129 9.43 16.90 -4.52
CA ALA A 129 9.41 18.10 -3.68
C ALA A 129 10.67 18.14 -2.80
N GLY A 130 10.98 19.31 -2.26
CA GLY A 130 11.99 19.45 -1.22
C GLY A 130 11.48 18.89 0.11
N ALA A 131 12.36 18.26 0.89
CA ALA A 131 12.06 17.80 2.24
C ALA A 131 11.68 18.99 3.13
N THR A 132 10.62 18.85 3.91
CA THR A 132 10.29 19.77 5.01
C THR A 132 11.29 19.60 6.14
N LEU A 133 11.35 20.56 7.08
CA LEU A 133 12.22 20.49 8.25
C LEU A 133 12.03 19.16 9.04
N ALA A 134 10.79 18.74 9.26
CA ALA A 134 10.48 17.49 9.97
C ALA A 134 10.93 16.25 9.21
N GLU A 135 10.70 16.20 7.90
CA GLU A 135 11.12 15.09 7.03
C GLU A 135 12.64 15.03 6.92
N ALA A 136 13.29 16.18 6.79
CA ALA A 136 14.73 16.30 6.73
C ALA A 136 15.39 15.79 8.02
N ALA A 137 14.85 16.19 9.18
CA ALA A 137 15.32 15.72 10.48
C ALA A 137 15.14 14.19 10.63
N ALA A 138 14.00 13.64 10.21
CA ALA A 138 13.73 12.20 10.27
C ALA A 138 14.66 11.41 9.34
N LEU A 139 14.92 11.90 8.14
CA LEU A 139 15.75 11.23 7.12
C LEU A 139 17.26 11.48 7.28
N GLY A 140 17.67 12.38 8.18
CA GLY A 140 19.07 12.76 8.36
C GLY A 140 19.67 13.49 7.14
N ILE A 141 18.87 14.33 6.47
CA ILE A 141 19.27 15.13 5.29
C ILE A 141 19.05 16.61 5.53
N ALA A 142 19.53 17.48 4.63
CA ALA A 142 19.28 18.91 4.72
C ALA A 142 17.83 19.24 4.33
N GLU A 143 17.27 20.30 4.94
CA GLU A 143 15.98 20.85 4.51
C GLU A 143 16.02 21.22 3.01
N HIS A 144 14.88 21.06 2.34
CA HIS A 144 14.74 21.27 0.88
C HIS A 144 15.55 20.31 -0.01
N THR A 145 16.22 19.29 0.54
CA THR A 145 16.80 18.23 -0.27
C THR A 145 15.70 17.60 -1.15
N ALA A 146 16.00 17.39 -2.43
CA ALA A 146 15.07 16.82 -3.39
C ALA A 146 14.67 15.38 -2.96
N CYS A 147 13.37 15.16 -2.86
CA CYS A 147 12.78 13.87 -2.49
C CYS A 147 11.74 13.44 -3.52
N LEU A 148 11.62 12.13 -3.72
CA LEU A 148 10.48 11.53 -4.38
C LEU A 148 9.39 11.28 -3.34
N ILE A 149 8.19 11.78 -3.59
CA ILE A 149 7.04 11.61 -2.71
C ILE A 149 6.04 10.71 -3.37
N LEU A 150 5.69 9.61 -2.70
CA LEU A 150 4.65 8.70 -3.10
C LEU A 150 3.49 8.79 -2.12
N GLU A 151 2.31 9.09 -2.65
CA GLU A 151 1.05 9.05 -1.91
C GLU A 151 0.19 7.92 -2.49
N ARG A 152 -0.29 7.02 -1.63
CA ARG A 152 -1.16 5.91 -2.03
C ARG A 152 -2.38 5.84 -1.14
N SER A 153 -3.56 5.76 -1.76
CA SER A 153 -4.80 5.39 -1.09
C SER A 153 -5.26 4.04 -1.61
N THR A 154 -5.75 3.18 -0.72
CA THR A 154 -6.14 1.80 -1.02
C THR A 154 -7.54 1.54 -0.49
N TRP A 155 -8.36 0.81 -1.27
CA TRP A 155 -9.75 0.49 -0.93
C TRP A 155 -10.05 -0.99 -1.07
N ARG A 156 -11.07 -1.42 -0.34
CA ARG A 156 -11.75 -2.71 -0.49
C ARG A 156 -13.23 -2.45 -0.81
N GLY A 157 -13.61 -2.57 -2.08
CA GLY A 157 -14.87 -2.03 -2.59
C GLY A 157 -14.87 -0.50 -2.42
N ASP A 158 -15.90 0.03 -1.76
CA ASP A 158 -16.02 1.46 -1.46
C ASP A 158 -15.39 1.86 -0.11
N ALA A 159 -14.95 0.88 0.69
CA ALA A 159 -14.38 1.13 2.01
C ALA A 159 -12.89 1.46 1.91
N ALA A 160 -12.48 2.58 2.51
CA ALA A 160 -11.07 2.95 2.62
C ALA A 160 -10.34 1.95 3.54
N VAL A 161 -9.18 1.48 3.13
CA VAL A 161 -8.30 0.61 3.91
C VAL A 161 -7.19 1.44 4.54
N THR A 162 -6.43 2.15 3.72
CA THR A 162 -5.28 2.92 4.19
C THR A 162 -4.92 4.05 3.23
N THR A 163 -4.37 5.11 3.78
CA THR A 163 -3.67 6.15 3.03
C THR A 163 -2.25 6.24 3.56
N VAL A 164 -1.27 6.27 2.67
CA VAL A 164 0.14 6.40 3.02
C VAL A 164 0.78 7.50 2.21
N ARG A 165 1.69 8.22 2.85
CA ARG A 165 2.63 9.13 2.23
C ARG A 165 4.04 8.70 2.61
N GLN A 166 4.85 8.44 1.60
CA GLN A 166 6.26 8.06 1.75
C GLN A 166 7.12 9.13 1.08
N VAL A 167 8.12 9.58 1.81
CA VAL A 167 9.11 10.57 1.36
C VAL A 167 10.44 9.85 1.24
N PHE A 168 10.85 9.60 0.01
CA PHE A 168 12.11 8.93 -0.31
C PHE A 168 13.21 9.94 -0.57
N ARG A 169 14.40 9.64 -0.08
CA ARG A 169 15.60 10.39 -0.47
C ARG A 169 15.83 10.26 -1.98
N GLY A 170 15.90 11.38 -2.67
CA GLY A 170 16.04 11.41 -4.14
C GLY A 170 17.40 10.93 -4.65
N ASP A 171 18.41 10.88 -3.78
CA ASP A 171 19.74 10.35 -4.07
C ASP A 171 19.85 8.81 -3.92
N MET A 172 18.83 8.17 -3.33
CA MET A 172 18.83 6.73 -3.04
C MET A 172 17.69 5.96 -3.70
N PHE A 173 16.65 6.64 -4.18
CA PHE A 173 15.46 5.98 -4.68
C PHE A 173 14.97 6.56 -6.00
N ASP A 174 14.73 5.70 -6.96
CA ASP A 174 14.08 5.98 -8.23
C ASP A 174 12.91 5.02 -8.46
N MET A 175 12.06 5.34 -9.42
CA MET A 175 10.97 4.48 -9.86
C MET A 175 11.13 4.20 -11.35
N VAL A 176 11.27 2.92 -11.68
CA VAL A 176 11.42 2.46 -13.06
C VAL A 176 10.16 1.68 -13.46
N ALA A 177 9.58 2.04 -14.60
CA ALA A 177 8.52 1.29 -15.24
C ALA A 177 9.00 0.79 -16.60
N HIS A 178 8.79 -0.50 -16.87
CA HIS A 178 9.08 -1.11 -18.16
C HIS A 178 7.77 -1.31 -18.93
N PHE A 179 7.75 -0.84 -20.17
CA PHE A 179 6.57 -0.95 -21.04
C PHE A 179 6.97 -1.65 -22.34
N GLU A 180 6.15 -2.60 -22.76
CA GLU A 180 6.23 -3.19 -24.09
C GLU A 180 5.06 -2.68 -24.93
N PRO A 181 5.26 -2.37 -26.25
CA PRO A 181 4.15 -1.99 -27.10
C PRO A 181 3.19 -3.18 -27.23
N SER A 182 1.89 -2.93 -27.00
CA SER A 182 0.86 -3.91 -27.32
C SER A 182 0.87 -4.12 -28.84
N LEU A 183 1.29 -5.30 -29.30
CA LEU A 183 1.08 -5.70 -30.68
C LEU A 183 -0.44 -5.84 -30.85
N GLY A 184 -1.07 -4.86 -31.54
CA GLY A 184 -2.48 -4.83 -31.89
C GLY A 184 -2.88 -5.95 -32.85
#